data_aacbbc1577f7278ada3158854e11a61f
#
_entry.id   aacbbc1577f7278ada3158854e11a61f
#
_cell.length_a   1.000
_cell.length_b   1.000
_cell.length_c   1.000
_cell.angle_alpha   90.00
_cell.angle_beta   90.00
_cell.angle_gamma   90.00
#
_symmetry.space_group_name_H-M   'P 1'
#
loop_
_entity.id
_entity.type
_entity.pdbx_description
1 polymer ?
#
loop_
_entity_poly.entity_id
_entity_poly.type
_entity_poly.pdbx_seq_one_letter_code
_entity_poly.pdbx_strand_id
1 'polypeptide(L)'
;MSKQFTAAFPWIVSLFAFLGITHPPLITWFSGPLITIGLGGIMLGMGLTLKTYDFIQVLSSPKWVIVGLILQFLVMPILGWGLAKLFQLPPLFAVGTILVASCPGGTASNVISYLAKAEVALSVSMTACSTLAAIIMTPFLTLQLSGSYLEVPTAGLFYSTLKVVFLPVSLGVFLNQYVPKIVSKIIPFAPPFAVLLISLIVGSIVGQGKEVILDSGFSYFLHL
;
A
#
# COMPACT_ATOMS: atom_id res chain seq x y z
N MET A 1 20.52 8.80 -10.92
CA MET A 1 20.20 7.38 -10.77
C MET A 1 18.76 7.11 -10.32
N SER A 2 18.15 7.92 -9.48
CA SER A 2 16.78 7.64 -8.96
C SER A 2 15.66 7.66 -10.01
N LYS A 3 15.64 8.59 -10.95
CA LYS A 3 14.56 8.72 -11.96
C LYS A 3 14.45 7.51 -12.92
N GLN A 4 15.57 6.94 -13.34
CA GLN A 4 15.58 5.77 -14.21
C GLN A 4 15.13 4.49 -13.47
N PHE A 5 15.51 4.35 -12.19
CA PHE A 5 15.07 3.23 -11.35
C PHE A 5 13.56 3.27 -11.07
N THR A 6 13.02 4.46 -10.83
CA THR A 6 11.58 4.64 -10.61
C THR A 6 10.77 4.40 -11.90
N ALA A 7 11.32 4.76 -13.08
CA ALA A 7 10.69 4.44 -14.37
C ALA A 7 10.71 2.94 -14.69
N ALA A 8 11.70 2.20 -14.18
CA ALA A 8 11.80 0.75 -14.35
C ALA A 8 10.95 -0.05 -13.34
N PHE A 9 10.34 0.62 -12.33
CA PHE A 9 9.57 -0.03 -11.27
C PHE A 9 8.53 -1.04 -11.77
N PRO A 10 7.64 -0.71 -12.74
CA PRO A 10 6.65 -1.67 -13.22
C PRO A 10 7.28 -2.92 -13.83
N TRP A 11 8.37 -2.74 -14.58
CA TRP A 11 9.09 -3.85 -15.22
C TRP A 11 9.79 -4.76 -14.20
N ILE A 12 10.38 -4.18 -13.16
CA ILE A 12 11.05 -4.93 -12.10
C ILE A 12 10.01 -5.76 -11.33
N VAL A 13 8.89 -5.15 -10.93
CA VAL A 13 7.81 -5.87 -10.22
C VAL A 13 7.22 -6.98 -11.09
N SER A 14 6.96 -6.72 -12.39
CA SER A 14 6.46 -7.72 -13.32
C SER A 14 7.44 -8.88 -13.50
N LEU A 15 8.74 -8.59 -13.56
CA LEU A 15 9.77 -9.62 -13.63
C LEU A 15 9.77 -10.53 -12.40
N PHE A 16 9.70 -9.95 -11.20
CA PHE A 16 9.64 -10.71 -9.95
C PHE A 16 8.35 -11.52 -9.82
N ALA A 17 7.21 -10.94 -10.25
CA ALA A 17 5.95 -11.68 -10.30
C ALA A 17 6.03 -12.88 -11.27
N PHE A 18 6.61 -12.67 -12.46
CA PHE A 18 6.82 -13.72 -13.44
C PHE A 18 7.76 -14.82 -12.91
N LEU A 19 8.85 -14.44 -12.25
CA LEU A 19 9.76 -15.39 -11.59
C LEU A 19 9.04 -16.16 -10.46
N GLY A 20 8.15 -15.51 -9.72
CA GLY A 20 7.32 -16.17 -8.71
C GLY A 20 6.44 -17.26 -9.29
N ILE A 21 5.87 -17.05 -10.47
CA ILE A 21 5.05 -18.06 -11.16
C ILE A 21 5.91 -19.18 -11.75
N THR A 22 7.03 -18.85 -12.40
CA THR A 22 7.85 -19.85 -13.13
C THR A 22 8.76 -20.65 -12.21
N HIS A 23 9.43 -19.97 -11.26
CA HIS A 23 10.39 -20.56 -10.34
C HIS A 23 10.14 -20.15 -8.88
N PRO A 24 9.02 -20.61 -8.26
CA PRO A 24 8.65 -20.21 -6.89
C PRO A 24 9.79 -20.34 -5.85
N PRO A 25 10.62 -21.42 -5.85
CA PRO A 25 11.63 -21.60 -4.80
C PRO A 25 12.68 -20.48 -4.73
N LEU A 26 12.89 -19.73 -5.83
CA LEU A 26 13.86 -18.63 -5.86
C LEU A 26 13.43 -17.42 -5.05
N ILE A 27 12.12 -17.25 -4.82
CA ILE A 27 11.56 -16.01 -4.23
C ILE A 27 10.73 -16.30 -2.98
N THR A 28 10.10 -17.46 -2.85
CA THR A 28 9.21 -17.81 -1.74
C THR A 28 9.91 -17.93 -0.37
N TRP A 29 11.26 -17.96 -0.34
CA TRP A 29 12.01 -17.85 0.91
C TRP A 29 11.75 -16.51 1.63
N PHE A 30 11.38 -15.46 0.88
CA PHE A 30 10.99 -14.18 1.43
C PHE A 30 9.53 -14.20 1.87
N SER A 31 9.22 -14.89 2.97
CA SER A 31 7.86 -15.18 3.44
C SER A 31 7.66 -14.82 4.91
N GLY A 32 6.43 -14.81 5.36
CA GLY A 32 6.04 -14.63 6.77
C GLY A 32 6.66 -13.38 7.41
N PRO A 33 7.52 -13.54 8.44
CA PRO A 33 8.13 -12.41 9.14
C PRO A 33 8.96 -11.48 8.26
N LEU A 34 9.62 -12.01 7.21
CA LEU A 34 10.43 -11.20 6.29
C LEU A 34 9.57 -10.23 5.48
N ILE A 35 8.38 -10.65 5.05
CA ILE A 35 7.40 -9.76 4.40
C ILE A 35 7.01 -8.63 5.37
N THR A 36 6.71 -8.97 6.62
CA THR A 36 6.34 -7.98 7.65
C THR A 36 7.45 -6.96 7.90
N ILE A 37 8.71 -7.43 8.01
CA ILE A 37 9.88 -6.56 8.17
C ILE A 37 10.09 -5.72 6.91
N GLY A 38 9.96 -6.30 5.72
CA GLY A 38 10.06 -5.60 4.45
C GLY A 38 9.04 -4.48 4.32
N LEU A 39 7.76 -4.76 4.63
CA LEU A 39 6.69 -3.76 4.66
C LEU A 39 7.00 -2.65 5.68
N GLY A 40 7.43 -3.01 6.90
CA GLY A 40 7.87 -2.05 7.91
C GLY A 40 9.02 -1.17 7.42
N GLY A 41 9.99 -1.73 6.70
CA GLY A 41 11.11 -1.00 6.09
C GLY A 41 10.64 0.00 5.02
N ILE A 42 9.68 -0.38 4.18
CA ILE A 42 9.06 0.52 3.20
C ILE A 42 8.33 1.67 3.90
N MET A 43 7.55 1.35 4.93
CA MET A 43 6.80 2.33 5.72
C MET A 43 7.73 3.28 6.50
N LEU A 44 8.84 2.76 7.03
CA LEU A 44 9.89 3.59 7.63
C LEU A 44 10.49 4.56 6.61
N GLY A 45 10.85 4.06 5.42
CA GLY A 45 11.35 4.87 4.32
C GLY A 45 10.37 6.00 3.94
N MET A 46 9.07 5.69 3.89
CA MET A 46 8.03 6.69 3.68
C MET A 46 8.01 7.72 4.82
N GLY A 47 8.03 7.27 6.07
CA GLY A 47 8.06 8.16 7.25
C GLY A 47 9.26 9.10 7.25
N LEU A 48 10.43 8.63 6.81
CA LEU A 48 11.64 9.47 6.67
C LEU A 48 11.48 10.60 5.64
N THR A 49 10.59 10.46 4.66
CA THR A 49 10.33 11.51 3.66
C THR A 49 9.31 12.54 4.12
N LEU A 50 8.46 12.20 5.11
CA LEU A 50 7.44 13.10 5.65
C LEU A 50 8.07 14.12 6.61
N LYS A 51 7.64 15.37 6.46
CA LYS A 51 8.05 16.48 7.34
C LYS A 51 6.88 16.90 8.22
N THR A 52 7.15 17.38 9.40
CA THR A 52 6.13 17.95 10.30
C THR A 52 5.35 19.08 9.60
N TYR A 53 6.00 19.81 8.69
CA TYR A 53 5.37 20.85 7.88
C TYR A 53 4.24 20.29 6.97
N ASP A 54 4.37 19.07 6.46
CA ASP A 54 3.35 18.46 5.59
C ASP A 54 2.03 18.27 6.35
N PHE A 55 2.09 17.99 7.66
CA PHE A 55 0.90 17.92 8.53
C PHE A 55 0.30 19.30 8.83
N ILE A 56 1.15 20.35 8.94
CA ILE A 56 0.67 21.73 9.12
C ILE A 56 -0.04 22.21 7.85
N GLN A 57 0.44 21.81 6.69
CA GLN A 57 -0.13 22.19 5.40
C GLN A 57 -1.56 21.63 5.20
N VAL A 58 -1.91 20.51 5.85
CA VAL A 58 -3.29 20.02 5.93
C VAL A 58 -4.22 21.08 6.48
N LEU A 59 -3.78 21.84 7.49
CA LEU A 59 -4.55 22.92 8.11
C LEU A 59 -4.75 24.12 7.18
N SER A 60 -3.92 24.25 6.16
CA SER A 60 -4.02 25.34 5.17
C SER A 60 -5.09 25.07 4.10
N SER A 61 -5.42 23.80 3.86
CA SER A 61 -6.41 23.41 2.84
C SER A 61 -7.36 22.32 3.36
N PRO A 62 -8.02 22.52 4.51
CA PRO A 62 -8.76 21.45 5.21
C PRO A 62 -9.93 20.90 4.37
N LYS A 63 -10.59 21.74 3.58
CA LYS A 63 -11.71 21.31 2.73
C LYS A 63 -11.31 20.27 1.72
N TRP A 64 -10.19 20.46 1.02
CA TRP A 64 -9.72 19.53 0.01
C TRP A 64 -9.21 18.23 0.60
N VAL A 65 -8.55 18.30 1.76
CA VAL A 65 -8.12 17.11 2.49
C VAL A 65 -9.31 16.30 2.98
N ILE A 66 -10.34 16.94 3.55
CA ILE A 66 -11.57 16.25 3.99
C ILE A 66 -12.28 15.60 2.80
N VAL A 67 -12.43 16.31 1.69
CA VAL A 67 -13.06 15.75 0.47
C VAL A 67 -12.25 14.54 -0.02
N GLY A 68 -10.92 14.63 -0.06
CA GLY A 68 -10.06 13.52 -0.44
C GLY A 68 -10.18 12.30 0.49
N LEU A 69 -10.24 12.52 1.80
CA LEU A 69 -10.45 11.45 2.78
C LEU A 69 -11.83 10.79 2.63
N ILE A 70 -12.88 11.59 2.38
CA ILE A 70 -14.22 11.06 2.10
C ILE A 70 -14.21 10.20 0.83
N LEU A 71 -13.61 10.69 -0.25
CA LEU A 71 -13.49 9.93 -1.48
C LEU A 71 -12.71 8.62 -1.26
N GLN A 72 -11.62 8.68 -0.51
CA GLN A 72 -10.77 7.52 -0.23
C GLN A 72 -11.45 6.48 0.66
N PHE A 73 -12.08 6.88 1.75
CA PHE A 73 -12.60 5.95 2.76
C PHE A 73 -14.12 5.73 2.71
N LEU A 74 -14.84 6.43 1.85
CA LEU A 74 -16.26 6.20 1.62
C LEU A 74 -16.50 5.67 0.20
N VAL A 75 -16.09 6.41 -0.82
CA VAL A 75 -16.41 6.07 -2.21
C VAL A 75 -15.63 4.84 -2.67
N MET A 76 -14.32 4.80 -2.43
CA MET A 76 -13.48 3.68 -2.89
C MET A 76 -13.88 2.33 -2.27
N PRO A 77 -14.09 2.19 -0.95
CA PRO A 77 -14.53 0.92 -0.35
C PRO A 77 -15.93 0.47 -0.82
N ILE A 78 -16.87 1.41 -1.00
CA ILE A 78 -18.20 1.10 -1.53
C ILE A 78 -18.10 0.60 -2.97
N LEU A 79 -17.25 1.23 -3.80
CA LEU A 79 -17.00 0.77 -5.17
C LEU A 79 -16.34 -0.62 -5.16
N GLY A 80 -15.35 -0.86 -4.31
CA GLY A 80 -14.70 -2.18 -4.19
C GLY A 80 -15.69 -3.28 -3.80
N TRP A 81 -16.55 -3.01 -2.82
CA TRP A 81 -17.62 -3.91 -2.43
C TRP A 81 -18.66 -4.10 -3.54
N GLY A 82 -19.06 -3.01 -4.20
CA GLY A 82 -20.00 -3.06 -5.32
C GLY A 82 -19.47 -3.88 -6.50
N LEU A 83 -18.20 -3.72 -6.85
CA LEU A 83 -17.54 -4.53 -7.88
C LEU A 83 -17.43 -6.01 -7.47
N ALA A 84 -17.10 -6.30 -6.21
CA ALA A 84 -17.05 -7.66 -5.71
C ALA A 84 -18.42 -8.38 -5.84
N LYS A 85 -19.52 -7.65 -5.57
CA LYS A 85 -20.89 -8.14 -5.77
C LYS A 85 -21.28 -8.27 -7.24
N LEU A 86 -20.97 -7.25 -8.03
CA LEU A 86 -21.34 -7.21 -9.46
C LEU A 86 -20.69 -8.35 -10.23
N PHE A 87 -19.41 -8.63 -9.96
CA PHE A 87 -18.68 -9.72 -10.61
C PHE A 87 -18.78 -11.05 -9.88
N GLN A 88 -19.59 -11.13 -8.81
CA GLN A 88 -19.79 -12.34 -8.01
C GLN A 88 -18.46 -13.00 -7.61
N LEU A 89 -17.51 -12.20 -7.17
CA LEU A 89 -16.16 -12.67 -6.85
C LEU A 89 -16.21 -13.73 -5.73
N PRO A 90 -15.37 -14.77 -5.78
CA PRO A 90 -15.21 -15.70 -4.67
C PRO A 90 -14.85 -14.97 -3.38
N PRO A 91 -15.20 -15.49 -2.21
CA PRO A 91 -15.06 -14.82 -0.92
C PRO A 91 -13.65 -14.25 -0.69
N LEU A 92 -12.60 -15.00 -1.00
CA LEU A 92 -11.20 -14.54 -0.85
C LEU A 92 -10.86 -13.33 -1.73
N PHE A 93 -11.30 -13.35 -2.99
CA PHE A 93 -11.09 -12.24 -3.93
C PHE A 93 -11.96 -11.04 -3.58
N ALA A 94 -13.20 -11.27 -3.13
CA ALA A 94 -14.09 -10.20 -2.66
C ALA A 94 -13.48 -9.46 -1.46
N VAL A 95 -13.00 -10.18 -0.44
CA VAL A 95 -12.32 -9.60 0.73
C VAL A 95 -11.05 -8.87 0.32
N GLY A 96 -10.25 -9.46 -0.58
CA GLY A 96 -9.04 -8.82 -1.11
C GLY A 96 -9.34 -7.50 -1.83
N THR A 97 -10.37 -7.46 -2.67
CA THR A 97 -10.81 -6.25 -3.39
C THR A 97 -11.28 -5.17 -2.43
N ILE A 98 -12.08 -5.52 -1.42
CA ILE A 98 -12.57 -4.61 -0.38
C ILE A 98 -11.38 -4.07 0.45
N LEU A 99 -10.45 -4.95 0.82
CA LEU A 99 -9.26 -4.56 1.58
C LEU A 99 -8.40 -3.54 0.80
N VAL A 100 -8.12 -3.80 -0.48
CA VAL A 100 -7.37 -2.88 -1.35
C VAL A 100 -8.10 -1.55 -1.49
N ALA A 101 -9.42 -1.57 -1.72
CA ALA A 101 -10.24 -0.37 -1.82
C ALA A 101 -10.29 0.44 -0.51
N SER A 102 -10.08 -0.22 0.65
CA SER A 102 -10.02 0.40 1.97
C SER A 102 -8.62 0.85 2.39
N CYS A 103 -7.60 0.63 1.56
CA CYS A 103 -6.23 1.08 1.83
C CYS A 103 -6.07 2.60 1.61
N PRO A 104 -5.07 3.24 2.24
CA PRO A 104 -4.77 4.65 2.02
C PRO A 104 -4.25 4.93 0.62
N GLY A 105 -4.28 6.20 0.22
CA GLY A 105 -3.68 6.66 -1.04
C GLY A 105 -2.18 6.37 -1.11
N GLY A 106 -1.71 5.89 -2.26
CA GLY A 106 -0.31 5.53 -2.48
C GLY A 106 0.57 6.74 -2.82
N THR A 107 1.86 6.67 -2.48
CA THR A 107 2.86 7.70 -2.79
C THR A 107 3.06 7.93 -4.31
N ALA A 108 2.64 6.99 -5.15
CA ALA A 108 2.64 7.14 -6.60
C ALA A 108 1.80 8.35 -7.06
N SER A 109 0.73 8.69 -6.32
CA SER A 109 -0.09 9.88 -6.60
C SER A 109 0.71 11.18 -6.56
N ASN A 110 1.71 11.28 -5.68
CA ASN A 110 2.58 12.45 -5.56
C ASN A 110 3.44 12.64 -6.81
N VAL A 111 3.92 11.54 -7.39
CA VAL A 111 4.70 11.56 -8.64
C VAL A 111 3.81 11.96 -9.81
N ILE A 112 2.59 11.41 -9.88
CA ILE A 112 1.61 11.75 -10.91
C ILE A 112 1.23 13.23 -10.81
N SER A 113 0.98 13.74 -9.60
CA SER A 113 0.67 15.16 -9.37
C SER A 113 1.81 16.07 -9.82
N TYR A 114 3.06 15.67 -9.58
CA TYR A 114 4.23 16.42 -10.07
C TYR A 114 4.31 16.43 -11.60
N LEU A 115 4.11 15.29 -12.25
CA LEU A 115 4.13 15.19 -13.71
C LEU A 115 2.97 15.95 -14.37
N ALA A 116 1.80 15.94 -13.73
CA ALA A 116 0.62 16.68 -14.16
C ALA A 116 0.71 18.19 -13.87
N LYS A 117 1.80 18.66 -13.26
CA LYS A 117 1.96 20.05 -12.78
C LYS A 117 0.83 20.50 -11.84
N ALA A 118 0.26 19.54 -11.10
CA ALA A 118 -0.75 19.79 -10.09
C ALA A 118 -0.09 20.16 -8.75
N GLU A 119 -0.90 20.41 -7.73
CA GLU A 119 -0.42 20.82 -6.42
C GLU A 119 0.15 19.64 -5.62
N VAL A 120 1.46 19.41 -5.74
CA VAL A 120 2.17 18.30 -5.10
C VAL A 120 2.05 18.36 -3.59
N ALA A 121 2.06 19.55 -3.01
CA ALA A 121 1.95 19.76 -1.57
C ALA A 121 0.62 19.22 -1.02
N LEU A 122 -0.48 19.47 -1.72
CA LEU A 122 -1.79 18.91 -1.36
C LEU A 122 -1.79 17.38 -1.47
N SER A 123 -1.20 16.82 -2.54
CA SER A 123 -1.10 15.37 -2.74
C SER A 123 -0.33 14.69 -1.61
N VAL A 124 0.81 15.24 -1.21
CA VAL A 124 1.62 14.74 -0.08
C VAL A 124 0.84 14.80 1.23
N SER A 125 0.18 15.94 1.50
CA SER A 125 -0.63 16.12 2.70
C SER A 125 -1.80 15.13 2.76
N MET A 126 -2.49 14.90 1.65
CA MET A 126 -3.57 13.91 1.54
C MET A 126 -3.06 12.49 1.79
N THR A 127 -1.91 12.13 1.20
CA THR A 127 -1.30 10.81 1.41
C THR A 127 -0.94 10.61 2.88
N ALA A 128 -0.33 11.61 3.53
CA ALA A 128 0.01 11.55 4.94
C ALA A 128 -1.25 11.36 5.82
N CYS A 129 -2.28 12.18 5.61
CA CYS A 129 -3.53 12.08 6.36
C CYS A 129 -4.26 10.76 6.14
N SER A 130 -4.35 10.30 4.88
CA SER A 130 -5.00 9.03 4.58
C SER A 130 -4.25 7.85 5.20
N THR A 131 -2.92 7.89 5.24
CA THR A 131 -2.10 6.85 5.89
C THR A 131 -2.36 6.79 7.40
N LEU A 132 -2.48 7.93 8.08
CA LEU A 132 -2.84 7.95 9.50
C LEU A 132 -4.28 7.49 9.74
N ALA A 133 -5.23 7.97 8.93
CA ALA A 133 -6.62 7.56 9.02
C ALA A 133 -6.83 6.06 8.74
N ALA A 134 -6.02 5.47 7.85
CA ALA A 134 -6.08 4.07 7.49
C ALA A 134 -5.86 3.11 8.66
N ILE A 135 -5.14 3.52 9.70
CA ILE A 135 -4.88 2.70 10.88
C ILE A 135 -6.20 2.22 11.50
N ILE A 136 -7.21 3.09 11.49
CA ILE A 136 -8.54 2.83 12.04
C ILE A 136 -9.52 2.47 10.92
N MET A 137 -9.53 3.27 9.84
CA MET A 137 -10.51 3.15 8.77
C MET A 137 -10.37 1.85 7.99
N THR A 138 -9.16 1.40 7.65
CA THR A 138 -8.96 0.17 6.87
C THR A 138 -9.49 -1.06 7.59
N PRO A 139 -9.11 -1.36 8.86
CA PRO A 139 -9.68 -2.51 9.58
C PRO A 139 -11.19 -2.40 9.79
N PHE A 140 -11.69 -1.20 10.10
CA PHE A 140 -13.11 -0.95 10.34
C PHE A 140 -13.94 -1.19 9.07
N LEU A 141 -13.55 -0.58 7.93
CA LEU A 141 -14.26 -0.72 6.66
C LEU A 141 -14.17 -2.14 6.11
N THR A 142 -13.00 -2.76 6.25
CA THR A 142 -12.82 -4.17 5.84
C THR A 142 -13.77 -5.07 6.63
N LEU A 143 -13.90 -4.89 7.95
CA LEU A 143 -14.84 -5.64 8.76
C LEU A 143 -16.29 -5.45 8.29
N GLN A 144 -16.71 -4.20 8.16
CA GLN A 144 -18.11 -3.87 7.84
C GLN A 144 -18.52 -4.40 6.45
N LEU A 145 -17.62 -4.28 5.46
CA LEU A 145 -17.94 -4.62 4.08
C LEU A 145 -17.66 -6.08 3.72
N SER A 146 -16.67 -6.72 4.36
CA SER A 146 -16.32 -8.12 4.09
C SER A 146 -16.92 -9.13 5.06
N GLY A 147 -17.54 -8.68 6.15
CA GLY A 147 -18.16 -9.57 7.14
C GLY A 147 -19.26 -10.49 6.60
N SER A 148 -19.85 -10.15 5.43
CA SER A 148 -20.79 -11.00 4.71
C SER A 148 -20.14 -12.14 3.90
N TYR A 149 -18.81 -12.08 3.68
CA TYR A 149 -18.07 -13.05 2.88
C TYR A 149 -17.24 -14.00 3.74
N LEU A 150 -16.52 -13.47 4.74
CA LEU A 150 -15.64 -14.22 5.63
C LEU A 150 -15.53 -13.52 6.98
N GLU A 151 -15.38 -14.30 8.06
CA GLU A 151 -15.00 -13.75 9.37
C GLU A 151 -13.57 -13.26 9.33
N VAL A 152 -13.41 -11.94 9.31
CA VAL A 152 -12.09 -11.29 9.30
C VAL A 152 -11.69 -10.95 10.74
N PRO A 153 -10.53 -11.43 11.25
CA PRO A 153 -10.08 -11.13 12.60
C PRO A 153 -9.64 -9.67 12.71
N THR A 154 -10.59 -8.78 12.98
CA THR A 154 -10.41 -7.32 13.03
C THR A 154 -9.34 -6.88 14.02
N ALA A 155 -9.31 -7.49 15.20
CA ALA A 155 -8.26 -7.20 16.20
C ALA A 155 -6.87 -7.49 15.62
N GLY A 156 -6.70 -8.63 14.93
CA GLY A 156 -5.46 -9.00 14.25
C GLY A 156 -5.09 -8.01 13.15
N LEU A 157 -6.05 -7.57 12.32
CA LEU A 157 -5.82 -6.55 11.29
C LEU A 157 -5.42 -5.21 11.90
N PHE A 158 -6.10 -4.77 12.97
CA PHE A 158 -5.77 -3.53 13.65
C PHE A 158 -4.35 -3.56 14.22
N TYR A 159 -3.99 -4.62 14.97
CA TYR A 159 -2.65 -4.77 15.54
C TYR A 159 -1.57 -4.88 14.46
N SER A 160 -1.83 -5.59 13.38
CA SER A 160 -0.86 -5.71 12.27
C SER A 160 -0.67 -4.36 11.57
N THR A 161 -1.73 -3.61 11.31
CA THR A 161 -1.66 -2.26 10.71
C THR A 161 -0.91 -1.30 11.63
N LEU A 162 -1.19 -1.32 12.93
CA LEU A 162 -0.49 -0.50 13.91
C LEU A 162 1.03 -0.82 13.90
N LYS A 163 1.38 -2.10 13.91
CA LYS A 163 2.77 -2.57 13.98
C LYS A 163 3.54 -2.37 12.68
N VAL A 164 2.89 -2.59 11.53
CA VAL A 164 3.56 -2.59 10.22
C VAL A 164 3.52 -1.21 9.56
N VAL A 165 2.51 -0.39 9.86
CA VAL A 165 2.34 0.94 9.26
C VAL A 165 2.65 2.05 10.26
N PHE A 166 1.89 2.12 11.35
CA PHE A 166 1.98 3.27 12.26
C PHE A 166 3.33 3.40 12.94
N LEU A 167 3.84 2.33 13.55
CA LEU A 167 5.11 2.37 14.26
C LEU A 167 6.28 2.77 13.37
N PRO A 168 6.49 2.14 12.17
CA PRO A 168 7.60 2.53 11.31
C PRO A 168 7.45 3.94 10.72
N VAL A 169 6.24 4.34 10.33
CA VAL A 169 6.01 5.70 9.81
C VAL A 169 6.30 6.75 10.89
N SER A 170 5.76 6.55 12.10
CA SER A 170 5.99 7.47 13.23
C SER A 170 7.47 7.55 13.60
N LEU A 171 8.17 6.41 13.61
CA LEU A 171 9.61 6.36 13.84
C LEU A 171 10.37 7.11 12.74
N GLY A 172 9.97 6.95 11.46
CA GLY A 172 10.56 7.66 10.34
C GLY A 172 10.41 9.18 10.45
N VAL A 173 9.20 9.65 10.76
CA VAL A 173 8.92 11.10 10.99
C VAL A 173 9.75 11.61 12.17
N PHE A 174 9.80 10.87 13.28
CA PHE A 174 10.61 11.21 14.44
C PHE A 174 12.10 11.32 14.08
N LEU A 175 12.66 10.34 13.40
CA LEU A 175 14.06 10.36 12.98
C LEU A 175 14.34 11.55 12.04
N ASN A 176 13.44 11.86 11.12
CA ASN A 176 13.58 13.02 10.23
C ASN A 176 13.61 14.34 11.00
N GLN A 177 12.84 14.43 12.07
CA GLN A 177 12.80 15.65 12.90
C GLN A 177 14.04 15.81 13.78
N TYR A 178 14.51 14.74 14.43
CA TYR A 178 15.58 14.82 15.43
C TYR A 178 17.00 14.59 14.86
N VAL A 179 17.12 13.85 13.74
CA VAL A 179 18.41 13.51 13.14
C VAL A 179 18.44 13.81 11.62
N PRO A 180 18.06 15.03 11.19
CA PRO A 180 17.87 15.36 9.78
C PRO A 180 19.14 15.21 8.94
N LYS A 181 20.33 15.42 9.54
CA LYS A 181 21.62 15.28 8.85
C LYS A 181 21.92 13.85 8.39
N ILE A 182 21.52 12.85 9.17
CA ILE A 182 21.70 11.43 8.82
C ILE A 182 20.59 11.03 7.83
N VAL A 183 19.37 11.43 8.12
CA VAL A 183 18.20 11.13 7.29
C VAL A 183 18.38 11.66 5.86
N SER A 184 18.89 12.87 5.67
CA SER A 184 19.15 13.44 4.34
C SER A 184 20.11 12.61 3.48
N LYS A 185 21.02 11.84 4.10
CA LYS A 185 21.92 10.93 3.39
C LYS A 185 21.22 9.60 3.01
N ILE A 186 20.22 9.20 3.79
CA ILE A 186 19.47 7.92 3.61
C ILE A 186 18.32 8.08 2.62
N ILE A 187 17.62 9.21 2.63
CA ILE A 187 16.45 9.49 1.78
C ILE A 187 16.68 9.13 0.29
N PRO A 188 17.84 9.46 -0.36
CA PRO A 188 18.04 9.12 -1.76
C PRO A 188 18.03 7.61 -2.06
N PHE A 189 18.30 6.77 -1.06
CA PHE A 189 18.30 5.31 -1.18
C PHE A 189 16.93 4.68 -0.84
N ALA A 190 16.04 5.41 -0.18
CA ALA A 190 14.74 4.90 0.23
C ALA A 190 13.87 4.46 -0.97
N PRO A 191 13.73 5.19 -2.11
CA PRO A 191 12.94 4.74 -3.23
C PRO A 191 13.48 3.47 -3.92
N PRO A 192 14.78 3.36 -4.25
CA PRO A 192 15.31 2.11 -4.81
C PRO A 192 15.15 0.90 -3.89
N PHE A 193 15.34 1.10 -2.59
CA PHE A 193 15.16 0.07 -1.58
C PHE A 193 13.70 -0.38 -1.48
N ALA A 194 12.75 0.57 -1.51
CA ALA A 194 11.33 0.27 -1.52
C ALA A 194 10.93 -0.52 -2.78
N VAL A 195 11.43 -0.14 -3.97
CA VAL A 195 11.19 -0.87 -5.23
C VAL A 195 11.64 -2.31 -5.11
N LEU A 196 12.84 -2.55 -4.58
CA LEU A 196 13.39 -3.91 -4.41
C LEU A 196 12.55 -4.73 -3.43
N LEU A 197 12.20 -4.17 -2.27
CA LEU A 197 11.38 -4.85 -1.28
C LEU A 197 9.98 -5.16 -1.81
N ILE A 198 9.33 -4.19 -2.47
CA ILE A 198 8.00 -4.40 -3.08
C ILE A 198 8.07 -5.52 -4.11
N SER A 199 9.10 -5.53 -4.97
CA SER A 199 9.27 -6.56 -5.99
C SER A 199 9.44 -7.95 -5.39
N LEU A 200 10.26 -8.07 -4.33
CA LEU A 200 10.45 -9.33 -3.58
C LEU A 200 9.13 -9.79 -2.93
N ILE A 201 8.41 -8.87 -2.28
CA ILE A 201 7.13 -9.17 -1.61
C ILE A 201 6.11 -9.66 -2.64
N VAL A 202 5.93 -8.91 -3.75
CA VAL A 202 4.98 -9.27 -4.80
C VAL A 202 5.35 -10.61 -5.43
N GLY A 203 6.61 -10.80 -5.80
CA GLY A 203 7.08 -12.07 -6.36
C GLY A 203 6.87 -13.25 -5.43
N SER A 204 7.13 -13.06 -4.12
CA SER A 204 6.91 -14.10 -3.11
C SER A 204 5.43 -14.43 -2.93
N ILE A 205 4.56 -13.43 -2.80
CA ILE A 205 3.10 -13.63 -2.64
C ILE A 205 2.53 -14.33 -3.87
N VAL A 206 2.90 -13.88 -5.07
CA VAL A 206 2.48 -14.51 -6.34
C VAL A 206 2.98 -15.95 -6.42
N GLY A 207 4.23 -16.20 -6.00
CA GLY A 207 4.80 -17.56 -6.00
C GLY A 207 4.11 -18.50 -5.01
N GLN A 208 3.73 -18.01 -3.82
CA GLN A 208 2.98 -18.78 -2.83
C GLN A 208 1.53 -19.05 -3.26
N GLY A 209 0.91 -18.10 -3.96
CA GLY A 209 -0.46 -18.19 -4.48
C GLY A 209 -0.58 -18.77 -5.89
N LYS A 210 0.51 -19.32 -6.46
CA LYS A 210 0.56 -19.77 -7.86
C LYS A 210 -0.60 -20.69 -8.22
N GLU A 211 -0.86 -21.73 -7.43
CA GLU A 211 -1.93 -22.71 -7.69
C GLU A 211 -3.30 -22.03 -7.70
N VAL A 212 -3.58 -21.19 -6.69
CA VAL A 212 -4.85 -20.45 -6.60
C VAL A 212 -5.02 -19.48 -7.77
N ILE A 213 -3.95 -18.81 -8.20
CA ILE A 213 -3.98 -17.86 -9.32
C ILE A 213 -4.23 -18.57 -10.65
N LEU A 214 -3.57 -19.71 -10.88
CA LEU A 214 -3.72 -20.46 -12.13
C LEU A 214 -5.09 -21.15 -12.22
N ASP A 215 -5.53 -21.82 -11.15
CA ASP A 215 -6.80 -22.54 -11.15
C ASP A 215 -8.00 -21.58 -11.19
N SER A 216 -7.97 -20.52 -10.38
CA SER A 216 -9.04 -19.52 -10.37
C SER A 216 -9.04 -18.66 -11.63
N GLY A 217 -7.85 -18.20 -12.08
CA GLY A 217 -7.74 -17.35 -13.27
C GLY A 217 -8.20 -18.05 -14.54
N PHE A 218 -7.89 -19.33 -14.70
CA PHE A 218 -8.31 -20.12 -15.87
C PHE A 218 -9.80 -20.44 -15.86
N SER A 219 -10.35 -20.74 -14.68
CA SER A 219 -11.78 -21.02 -14.51
C SER A 219 -12.65 -19.79 -14.83
N TYR A 220 -12.23 -18.59 -14.40
CA TYR A 220 -12.97 -17.36 -14.71
C TYR A 220 -12.88 -16.95 -16.17
N PHE A 221 -11.75 -17.20 -16.84
CA PHE A 221 -11.60 -16.88 -18.27
C PHE A 221 -12.42 -17.78 -19.18
N LEU A 222 -12.77 -18.99 -18.73
CA LEU A 222 -13.61 -19.95 -19.47
C LEU A 222 -15.12 -19.73 -19.27
N HIS A 223 -15.53 -18.97 -18.26
CA HIS A 223 -16.94 -18.67 -17.96
C HIS A 223 -17.38 -17.26 -18.33
N LEU A 224 -16.51 -16.44 -18.95
CA LEU A 224 -16.80 -15.16 -19.60
C LEU A 224 -16.90 -15.32 -21.10
#